data_0f6a9b2831c5338ed3326b0a7b1eddce
#
_entry.id   0f6a9b2831c5338ed3326b0a7b1eddce
#
_cell.length_a   1.000
_cell.length_b   1.000
_cell.length_c   1.000
_cell.angle_alpha   90.00
_cell.angle_beta   90.00
_cell.angle_gamma   90.00
#
_symmetry.space_group_name_H-M   'P 1'
#
loop_
_entity.id
_entity.type
_entity.pdbx_description
1 polymer ?
#
loop_
_entity_poly.entity_id
_entity_poly.type
_entity_poly.pdbx_seq_one_letter_code
_entity_poly.pdbx_strand_id
1 'polypeptide(L)'
;MTKARTVGLDKEKAKIQNALGQFTNAWNEYGVSIVSDGWTNVKGKPLINVLGVSATGVVFLSAHDYSDKFKIDNNIGELLLKNFEAIGPYIVIQVIIDNAANCKAAGAIIEDKYPNIFWSGCLVHTLNLLMHDIIKIKENDYRWIGALYKKGKHMIRFITNHSNAHGIFRTHSKLELLKVGKTRFASYYLTFRRLLKVREALASMVSSESWQVLKDRATSTFDRRQFQEVEDTVLDTAFWKNVKYVLQFIKPVYYMIRFADTDKPVIGEVYEQMDSMLGQIKDIVDPKDPILYKHIHAQVVKRWDHLNVPLHALAYVLTPKYYSPSWLAKPAPGGMERKKPHTDSEVQAGYMTAIDKLVSDPDECDYLRSELSKYLSELGPFGTLHAKRDRDRVSSMEWWTMYGSPCPRLYKMAMRVLSQVVNSSSAERCWSTYSFIHSVKRNRLNENRAESLVYVHYNLRLLSHYCERAKTDRSYVTWDNNPEEHNLEDGSLTLERLEQELLGEEDDLAAAAAMPPPTCSLFPSDAPALPSGSRPPFASVSGGRAGVGRGSAALASRATGGDDTTPIVHRPREKKLEISRGKRKH
;
A
#
# COMPACT_ATOMS: atom_id res chain seq x y z
N MET A 1 -10.43 3.63 41.77
CA MET A 1 -10.89 3.69 40.35
C MET A 1 -9.85 3.16 39.34
N THR A 2 -8.57 3.47 39.46
CA THR A 2 -7.55 3.09 38.48
C THR A 2 -7.35 1.58 38.38
N LYS A 3 -7.25 0.84 39.51
CA LYS A 3 -7.12 -0.62 39.55
C LYS A 3 -8.30 -1.34 38.88
N ALA A 4 -9.54 -0.94 39.14
CA ALA A 4 -10.73 -1.56 38.57
C ALA A 4 -10.80 -1.38 37.03
N ARG A 5 -10.35 -0.22 36.50
CA ARG A 5 -10.30 0.04 35.05
C ARG A 5 -9.21 -0.77 34.36
N THR A 6 -8.09 -1.03 35.01
CA THR A 6 -6.99 -1.87 34.47
C THR A 6 -7.44 -3.32 34.42
N VAL A 7 -8.00 -3.85 35.50
CA VAL A 7 -8.52 -5.24 35.54
C VAL A 7 -9.63 -5.46 34.51
N GLY A 8 -10.50 -4.45 34.29
CA GLY A 8 -11.53 -4.53 33.23
C GLY A 8 -10.94 -4.59 31.84
N LEU A 9 -9.92 -3.79 31.54
CA LEU A 9 -9.23 -3.78 30.25
C LEU A 9 -8.49 -5.10 29.99
N ASP A 10 -7.81 -5.64 31.00
CA ASP A 10 -7.08 -6.91 30.89
C ASP A 10 -8.04 -8.08 30.64
N LYS A 11 -9.20 -8.09 31.32
CA LYS A 11 -10.26 -9.08 31.06
C LYS A 11 -10.81 -8.98 29.65
N GLU A 12 -11.02 -7.76 29.14
CA GLU A 12 -11.53 -7.57 27.79
C GLU A 12 -10.48 -7.98 26.74
N LYS A 13 -9.20 -7.63 26.96
CA LYS A 13 -8.08 -8.09 26.11
C LYS A 13 -8.04 -9.62 26.03
N ALA A 14 -8.20 -10.33 27.17
CA ALA A 14 -8.23 -11.79 27.20
C ALA A 14 -9.43 -12.39 26.45
N LYS A 15 -10.62 -11.80 26.57
CA LYS A 15 -11.81 -12.24 25.79
C LYS A 15 -11.58 -12.09 24.28
N ILE A 16 -11.04 -10.95 23.87
CA ILE A 16 -10.75 -10.68 22.46
C ILE A 16 -9.69 -11.66 21.96
N GLN A 17 -8.64 -11.91 22.74
CA GLN A 17 -7.61 -12.87 22.38
C GLN A 17 -8.19 -14.27 22.14
N ASN A 18 -9.11 -14.72 22.99
CA ASN A 18 -9.81 -16.00 22.78
C ASN A 18 -10.68 -15.97 21.51
N ALA A 19 -11.41 -14.87 21.27
CA ALA A 19 -12.26 -14.73 20.09
C ALA A 19 -11.45 -14.65 18.78
N LEU A 20 -10.21 -14.14 18.82
CA LEU A 20 -9.30 -14.13 17.68
C LEU A 20 -8.79 -15.51 17.28
N GLY A 21 -8.98 -16.54 18.12
CA GLY A 21 -8.58 -17.91 17.82
C GLY A 21 -9.10 -18.42 16.48
N GLN A 22 -10.31 -18.03 16.06
CA GLN A 22 -10.85 -18.38 14.75
C GLN A 22 -10.03 -17.84 13.57
N PHE A 23 -9.41 -16.67 13.70
CA PHE A 23 -8.54 -16.07 12.69
C PHE A 23 -7.14 -16.68 12.73
N THR A 24 -6.56 -16.81 13.93
CA THR A 24 -5.20 -17.31 14.10
C THR A 24 -5.07 -18.81 13.83
N ASN A 25 -6.10 -19.61 14.10
CA ASN A 25 -6.12 -21.02 13.75
C ASN A 25 -6.09 -21.25 12.23
N ALA A 26 -6.76 -20.37 11.47
CA ALA A 26 -6.74 -20.42 10.01
C ALA A 26 -5.35 -20.14 9.42
N TRP A 27 -4.43 -19.51 10.17
CA TRP A 27 -3.06 -19.29 9.72
C TRP A 27 -2.27 -20.60 9.51
N ASN A 28 -2.69 -21.71 10.12
CA ASN A 28 -2.10 -23.03 9.85
C ASN A 28 -2.34 -23.47 8.39
N GLU A 29 -3.46 -23.08 7.82
CA GLU A 29 -3.84 -23.40 6.44
C GLU A 29 -3.31 -22.35 5.46
N TYR A 30 -3.53 -21.06 5.76
CA TYR A 30 -3.25 -19.94 4.84
C TYR A 30 -1.88 -19.30 5.03
N GLY A 31 -1.18 -19.63 6.12
CA GLY A 31 0.00 -18.84 6.51
C GLY A 31 -0.38 -17.43 6.96
N VAL A 32 0.62 -16.66 7.34
CA VAL A 32 0.46 -15.27 7.75
C VAL A 32 1.62 -14.41 7.24
N SER A 33 1.32 -13.20 6.77
CA SER A 33 2.29 -12.12 6.60
C SER A 33 2.37 -11.31 7.88
N ILE A 34 3.56 -11.12 8.42
CA ILE A 34 3.77 -10.17 9.50
C ILE A 34 4.10 -8.82 8.87
N VAL A 35 3.29 -7.81 9.18
CA VAL A 35 3.50 -6.44 8.70
C VAL A 35 3.78 -5.51 9.85
N SER A 36 4.66 -4.56 9.64
CA SER A 36 5.10 -3.63 10.68
C SER A 36 5.41 -2.26 10.09
N ASP A 37 5.13 -1.23 10.87
CA ASP A 37 5.46 0.16 10.53
C ASP A 37 5.89 0.94 11.77
N GLY A 38 6.65 2.00 11.56
CA GLY A 38 7.19 2.86 12.61
C GLY A 38 6.60 4.27 12.58
N TRP A 39 6.11 4.73 13.72
CA TRP A 39 5.51 6.04 13.87
C TRP A 39 6.01 6.78 15.11
N THR A 40 5.98 8.13 15.09
CA THR A 40 6.31 8.95 16.24
C THR A 40 5.02 9.55 16.81
N ASN A 41 4.73 9.24 18.08
CA ASN A 41 3.51 9.69 18.74
C ASN A 41 3.53 11.19 19.12
N VAL A 42 2.42 11.68 19.66
CA VAL A 42 2.26 13.09 20.08
C VAL A 42 3.21 13.55 21.18
N LYS A 43 3.87 12.61 21.88
CA LYS A 43 4.92 12.88 22.88
C LYS A 43 6.33 12.85 22.31
N GLY A 44 6.48 12.68 20.99
CA GLY A 44 7.77 12.54 20.32
C GLY A 44 8.42 11.15 20.49
N LYS A 45 7.68 10.15 21.00
CA LYS A 45 8.19 8.81 21.22
C LYS A 45 8.04 7.96 19.94
N PRO A 46 9.09 7.29 19.48
CA PRO A 46 9.01 6.36 18.38
C PRO A 46 8.33 5.06 18.82
N LEU A 47 7.34 4.63 18.07
CA LEU A 47 6.58 3.40 18.25
C LEU A 47 6.75 2.51 17.02
N ILE A 48 6.69 1.19 17.24
CA ILE A 48 6.63 0.19 16.18
C ILE A 48 5.45 -0.73 16.47
N ASN A 49 4.58 -0.92 15.49
CA ASN A 49 3.48 -1.88 15.57
C ASN A 49 3.80 -3.17 14.83
N VAL A 50 3.11 -4.24 15.19
CA VAL A 50 3.19 -5.55 14.55
C VAL A 50 1.78 -6.09 14.36
N LEU A 51 1.44 -6.43 13.13
CA LEU A 51 0.15 -7.00 12.76
C LEU A 51 0.36 -8.29 11.99
N GLY A 52 -0.55 -9.26 12.17
CA GLY A 52 -0.64 -10.47 11.36
C GLY A 52 -1.73 -10.30 10.30
N VAL A 53 -1.38 -10.48 9.03
CA VAL A 53 -2.29 -10.33 7.90
C VAL A 53 -2.37 -11.64 7.13
N SER A 54 -3.57 -12.12 6.90
CA SER A 54 -3.87 -13.32 6.12
C SER A 54 -5.16 -13.12 5.34
N ALA A 55 -5.55 -14.10 4.52
CA ALA A 55 -6.84 -14.08 3.83
C ALA A 55 -8.05 -13.93 4.77
N THR A 56 -7.89 -14.26 6.05
CA THR A 56 -8.94 -14.17 7.07
C THR A 56 -9.11 -12.78 7.67
N GLY A 57 -8.14 -11.87 7.45
CA GLY A 57 -8.18 -10.50 7.94
C GLY A 57 -6.88 -10.03 8.61
N VAL A 58 -6.96 -8.86 9.23
CA VAL A 58 -5.83 -8.15 9.83
C VAL A 58 -5.96 -8.18 11.36
N VAL A 59 -5.08 -8.90 12.03
CA VAL A 59 -5.02 -8.99 13.50
C VAL A 59 -3.91 -8.08 14.02
N PHE A 60 -4.25 -7.16 14.89
CA PHE A 60 -3.26 -6.37 15.63
C PHE A 60 -2.63 -7.24 16.73
N LEU A 61 -1.32 -7.41 16.70
CA LEU A 61 -0.57 -8.24 17.64
C LEU A 61 -0.01 -7.41 18.79
N SER A 62 0.76 -6.37 18.48
CA SER A 62 1.43 -5.55 19.49
C SER A 62 1.87 -4.19 18.95
N ALA A 63 2.16 -3.26 19.87
CA ALA A 63 2.90 -2.04 19.58
C ALA A 63 3.91 -1.76 20.71
N HIS A 64 5.11 -1.32 20.36
CA HIS A 64 6.21 -1.16 21.29
C HIS A 64 6.80 0.25 21.25
N ASP A 65 7.10 0.78 22.45
CA ASP A 65 7.83 2.03 22.60
C ASP A 65 9.34 1.78 22.38
N TYR A 66 9.93 2.57 21.49
CA TYR A 66 11.34 2.51 21.13
C TYR A 66 12.14 3.72 21.62
N SER A 67 11.60 4.50 22.57
CA SER A 67 12.22 5.73 23.08
C SER A 67 13.61 5.50 23.69
N ASP A 68 13.76 4.39 24.40
CA ASP A 68 15.00 4.06 25.13
C ASP A 68 15.96 3.19 24.31
N LYS A 69 15.56 2.80 23.11
CA LYS A 69 16.36 1.97 22.21
C LYS A 69 16.64 2.79 20.95
N PHE A 70 17.91 3.06 20.67
CA PHE A 70 18.28 3.56 19.36
C PHE A 70 17.68 2.61 18.31
N LYS A 71 17.20 3.15 17.17
CA LYS A 71 16.73 2.36 16.01
C LYS A 71 17.90 1.58 15.40
N ILE A 72 18.49 0.68 16.18
CA ILE A 72 19.53 -0.23 15.74
C ILE A 72 18.80 -1.40 15.09
N ASP A 73 19.27 -1.83 13.95
CA ASP A 73 18.73 -2.90 13.13
C ASP A 73 18.41 -4.17 13.93
N ASN A 74 19.27 -4.53 14.86
CA ASN A 74 19.11 -5.68 15.75
C ASN A 74 17.85 -5.59 16.63
N ASN A 75 17.49 -4.42 17.12
CA ASN A 75 16.33 -4.26 18.00
C ASN A 75 15.00 -4.47 17.28
N ILE A 76 14.90 -4.08 15.99
CA ILE A 76 13.71 -4.30 15.17
C ILE A 76 13.59 -5.80 14.84
N GLY A 77 14.70 -6.41 14.43
CA GLY A 77 14.76 -7.85 14.15
C GLY A 77 14.35 -8.68 15.36
N GLU A 78 14.92 -8.42 16.53
CA GLU A 78 14.59 -9.12 17.78
C GLU A 78 13.11 -8.98 18.18
N LEU A 79 12.53 -7.78 17.99
CA LEU A 79 11.11 -7.57 18.25
C LEU A 79 10.23 -8.44 17.38
N LEU A 80 10.50 -8.47 16.08
CA LEU A 80 9.75 -9.27 15.13
C LEU A 80 9.93 -10.77 15.42
N LEU A 81 11.15 -11.21 15.73
CA LEU A 81 11.45 -12.58 16.11
C LEU A 81 10.65 -13.06 17.33
N LYS A 82 10.47 -12.22 18.36
CA LYS A 82 9.63 -12.56 19.52
C LYS A 82 8.16 -12.78 19.13
N ASN A 83 7.64 -12.00 18.19
CA ASN A 83 6.29 -12.20 17.69
C ASN A 83 6.18 -13.51 16.89
N PHE A 84 7.22 -13.89 16.12
CA PHE A 84 7.23 -15.16 15.38
C PHE A 84 7.27 -16.37 16.30
N GLU A 85 8.05 -16.31 17.38
CA GLU A 85 8.10 -17.37 18.40
C GLU A 85 6.73 -17.57 19.07
N ALA A 86 5.99 -16.48 19.31
CA ALA A 86 4.65 -16.55 19.90
C ALA A 86 3.59 -17.09 18.93
N ILE A 87 3.73 -16.88 17.63
CA ILE A 87 2.79 -17.33 16.59
C ILE A 87 3.12 -18.76 16.14
N GLY A 88 4.40 -19.11 16.11
CA GLY A 88 4.97 -20.30 15.48
C GLY A 88 5.61 -19.95 14.13
N PRO A 89 6.95 -19.98 14.03
CA PRO A 89 7.68 -19.50 12.85
C PRO A 89 7.34 -20.26 11.56
N TYR A 90 6.86 -21.51 11.65
CA TYR A 90 6.42 -22.30 10.50
C TYR A 90 5.10 -21.80 9.86
N ILE A 91 4.32 -20.99 10.60
CA ILE A 91 3.08 -20.36 10.11
C ILE A 91 3.39 -19.10 9.33
N VAL A 92 4.47 -18.40 9.71
CA VAL A 92 4.88 -17.14 9.06
C VAL A 92 5.49 -17.44 7.69
N ILE A 93 4.95 -16.82 6.64
CA ILE A 93 5.44 -16.96 5.26
C ILE A 93 6.40 -15.82 4.95
N GLN A 94 6.03 -14.60 5.32
CA GLN A 94 6.82 -13.41 5.03
C GLN A 94 6.68 -12.33 6.07
N VAL A 95 7.62 -11.41 6.03
CA VAL A 95 7.63 -10.14 6.76
C VAL A 95 7.65 -9.01 5.78
N ILE A 96 6.74 -8.04 5.95
CA ILE A 96 6.69 -6.84 5.12
C ILE A 96 6.87 -5.62 6.02
N ILE A 97 7.93 -4.88 5.77
CA ILE A 97 8.26 -3.63 6.48
C ILE A 97 8.68 -2.57 5.46
N ASP A 98 8.84 -1.33 5.91
CA ASP A 98 9.31 -0.25 5.06
C ASP A 98 10.69 -0.56 4.43
N ASN A 99 10.97 0.10 3.29
CA ASN A 99 12.22 -0.07 2.53
C ASN A 99 13.43 0.70 3.11
N ALA A 100 13.34 1.21 4.33
CA ALA A 100 14.43 1.89 5.00
C ALA A 100 15.63 0.93 5.26
N ALA A 101 16.84 1.49 5.34
CA ALA A 101 18.06 0.68 5.50
C ALA A 101 18.04 -0.21 6.76
N ASN A 102 17.57 0.34 7.87
CA ASN A 102 17.40 -0.39 9.13
C ASN A 102 16.37 -1.53 9.04
N CYS A 103 15.34 -1.37 8.24
CA CYS A 103 14.35 -2.41 8.00
C CYS A 103 14.92 -3.55 7.15
N LYS A 104 15.78 -3.24 6.19
CA LYS A 104 16.51 -4.26 5.40
C LYS A 104 17.45 -5.10 6.25
N ALA A 105 18.19 -4.45 7.14
CA ALA A 105 19.09 -5.16 8.05
C ALA A 105 18.30 -6.04 9.05
N ALA A 106 17.16 -5.57 9.57
CA ALA A 106 16.27 -6.39 10.38
C ALA A 106 15.73 -7.60 9.60
N GLY A 107 15.39 -7.42 8.32
CA GLY A 107 14.98 -8.50 7.41
C GLY A 107 16.07 -9.56 7.25
N ALA A 108 17.33 -9.16 7.06
CA ALA A 108 18.47 -10.08 6.96
C ALA A 108 18.66 -10.93 8.24
N ILE A 109 18.49 -10.33 9.42
CA ILE A 109 18.55 -11.04 10.71
C ILE A 109 17.43 -12.10 10.81
N ILE A 110 16.23 -11.76 10.31
CA ILE A 110 15.10 -12.67 10.32
C ILE A 110 15.35 -13.87 9.39
N GLU A 111 15.81 -13.60 8.17
CA GLU A 111 16.07 -14.65 7.17
C GLU A 111 17.25 -15.54 7.58
N ASP A 112 18.24 -15.02 8.31
CA ASP A 112 19.35 -15.79 8.87
C ASP A 112 18.86 -16.78 9.95
N LYS A 113 17.96 -16.33 10.86
CA LYS A 113 17.40 -17.18 11.91
C LYS A 113 16.33 -18.14 11.40
N TYR A 114 15.51 -17.71 10.47
CA TYR A 114 14.41 -18.49 9.88
C TYR A 114 14.49 -18.45 8.34
N PRO A 115 15.32 -19.32 7.74
CA PRO A 115 15.55 -19.29 6.28
C PRO A 115 14.31 -19.49 5.43
N ASN A 116 13.25 -20.09 5.97
CA ASN A 116 11.97 -20.31 5.31
C ASN A 116 11.05 -19.07 5.27
N ILE A 117 11.38 -18.00 5.98
CA ILE A 117 10.60 -16.76 6.00
C ILE A 117 11.19 -15.80 4.96
N PHE A 118 10.33 -15.19 4.13
CA PHE A 118 10.73 -14.16 3.18
C PHE A 118 10.68 -12.79 3.82
N TRP A 119 11.70 -11.98 3.61
CA TRP A 119 11.61 -10.55 3.82
C TRP A 119 11.26 -9.85 2.50
N SER A 120 10.21 -9.02 2.51
CA SER A 120 9.80 -8.21 1.38
C SER A 120 9.65 -6.74 1.81
N GLY A 121 10.07 -5.83 0.95
CA GLY A 121 9.75 -4.41 1.11
C GLY A 121 8.27 -4.15 0.79
N CYS A 122 7.69 -3.12 1.40
CA CYS A 122 6.33 -2.70 1.07
C CYS A 122 6.22 -2.24 -0.39
N LEU A 123 5.36 -2.90 -1.18
CA LEU A 123 5.15 -2.57 -2.59
C LEU A 123 4.60 -1.15 -2.77
N VAL A 124 3.62 -0.75 -1.98
CA VAL A 124 3.00 0.60 -2.05
C VAL A 124 4.05 1.68 -1.77
N HIS A 125 4.89 1.48 -0.75
CA HIS A 125 6.00 2.39 -0.46
C HIS A 125 7.02 2.45 -1.61
N THR A 126 7.37 1.30 -2.20
CA THR A 126 8.28 1.21 -3.37
C THR A 126 7.73 1.97 -4.57
N LEU A 127 6.44 1.81 -4.88
CA LEU A 127 5.78 2.51 -5.99
C LEU A 127 5.67 4.02 -5.74
N ASN A 128 5.44 4.42 -4.49
CA ASN A 128 5.44 5.84 -4.13
C ASN A 128 6.83 6.46 -4.29
N LEU A 129 7.89 5.73 -3.94
CA LEU A 129 9.26 6.14 -4.20
C LEU A 129 9.58 6.16 -5.70
N LEU A 130 9.06 5.21 -6.48
CA LEU A 130 9.17 5.23 -7.94
C LEU A 130 8.54 6.49 -8.54
N MET A 131 7.33 6.84 -8.12
CA MET A 131 6.67 8.07 -8.56
C MET A 131 7.48 9.31 -8.21
N HIS A 132 8.09 9.32 -7.01
CA HIS A 132 9.01 10.38 -6.60
C HIS A 132 10.24 10.47 -7.51
N ASP A 133 10.86 9.33 -7.86
CA ASP A 133 12.04 9.28 -8.72
C ASP A 133 11.71 9.77 -10.14
N ILE A 134 10.55 9.39 -10.68
CA ILE A 134 10.06 9.86 -11.99
C ILE A 134 9.85 11.38 -11.99
N ILE A 135 9.23 11.93 -10.94
CA ILE A 135 8.99 13.38 -10.86
C ILE A 135 10.28 14.17 -10.61
N LYS A 136 11.26 13.58 -9.95
CA LYS A 136 12.54 14.23 -9.61
C LYS A 136 13.72 13.71 -10.41
N ILE A 137 13.49 13.32 -11.65
CA ILE A 137 14.58 12.97 -12.59
C ILE A 137 15.67 14.02 -12.52
N LYS A 138 16.93 13.58 -12.40
CA LYS A 138 18.09 14.46 -12.17
C LYS A 138 18.71 14.97 -13.46
N GLU A 139 18.47 14.30 -14.56
CA GLU A 139 18.96 14.64 -15.90
C GLU A 139 18.45 16.04 -16.30
N ASN A 140 19.34 16.86 -16.81
CA ASN A 140 19.08 18.29 -17.08
C ASN A 140 17.85 18.49 -17.97
N ASP A 141 17.70 17.69 -19.01
CA ASP A 141 16.63 17.79 -20.00
C ASP A 141 15.24 17.50 -19.41
N TYR A 142 15.17 16.81 -18.26
CA TYR A 142 13.93 16.39 -17.61
C TYR A 142 13.65 17.04 -16.26
N ARG A 143 14.51 17.96 -15.81
CA ARG A 143 14.27 18.75 -14.58
C ARG A 143 12.98 19.58 -14.63
N TRP A 144 12.46 19.82 -15.83
CA TRP A 144 11.20 20.53 -16.02
C TRP A 144 10.02 19.80 -15.34
N ILE A 145 10.04 18.45 -15.23
CA ILE A 145 9.00 17.68 -14.58
C ILE A 145 8.92 18.05 -13.08
N GLY A 146 10.07 18.09 -12.41
CA GLY A 146 10.15 18.51 -11.01
C GLY A 146 9.82 19.99 -10.82
N ALA A 147 10.21 20.86 -11.77
CA ALA A 147 9.87 22.29 -11.75
C ALA A 147 8.36 22.51 -11.90
N LEU A 148 7.71 21.73 -12.76
CA LEU A 148 6.25 21.73 -12.94
C LEU A 148 5.52 21.46 -11.62
N TYR A 149 5.94 20.42 -10.89
CA TYR A 149 5.37 20.12 -9.57
C TYR A 149 5.60 21.23 -8.56
N LYS A 150 6.80 21.83 -8.56
CA LYS A 150 7.12 22.96 -7.66
C LYS A 150 6.22 24.16 -7.94
N LYS A 151 5.98 24.52 -9.22
CA LYS A 151 5.07 25.60 -9.62
C LYS A 151 3.64 25.31 -9.14
N GLY A 152 3.10 24.13 -9.43
CA GLY A 152 1.75 23.74 -8.98
C GLY A 152 1.61 23.75 -7.47
N LYS A 153 2.60 23.23 -6.74
CA LYS A 153 2.61 23.25 -5.29
C LYS A 153 2.74 24.66 -4.70
N HIS A 154 3.52 25.52 -5.33
CA HIS A 154 3.64 26.93 -4.94
C HIS A 154 2.27 27.63 -5.06
N MET A 155 1.60 27.50 -6.20
CA MET A 155 0.27 28.05 -6.45
C MET A 155 -0.76 27.58 -5.40
N ILE A 156 -0.84 26.26 -5.13
CA ILE A 156 -1.74 25.71 -4.11
C ILE A 156 -1.43 26.33 -2.73
N ARG A 157 -0.15 26.35 -2.33
CA ARG A 157 0.26 26.87 -1.02
C ARG A 157 -0.02 28.36 -0.89
N PHE A 158 0.23 29.13 -1.93
CA PHE A 158 -0.04 30.55 -1.95
C PHE A 158 -1.52 30.83 -1.74
N ILE A 159 -2.39 30.27 -2.58
CA ILE A 159 -3.83 30.49 -2.51
C ILE A 159 -4.39 30.02 -1.16
N THR A 160 -4.03 28.83 -0.70
CA THR A 160 -4.59 28.26 0.54
C THR A 160 -4.04 28.89 1.82
N ASN A 161 -2.88 29.57 1.78
CA ASN A 161 -2.32 30.25 2.95
C ASN A 161 -2.78 31.71 3.05
N HIS A 162 -3.28 32.31 1.96
CA HIS A 162 -3.89 33.64 1.93
C HIS A 162 -5.41 33.51 2.05
N SER A 163 -5.96 33.84 3.22
CA SER A 163 -7.40 33.70 3.48
C SER A 163 -8.28 34.39 2.43
N ASN A 164 -7.89 35.61 2.00
CA ASN A 164 -8.63 36.36 1.00
C ASN A 164 -8.53 35.71 -0.40
N ALA A 165 -7.35 35.26 -0.82
CA ALA A 165 -7.18 34.54 -2.08
C ALA A 165 -7.95 33.22 -2.10
N HIS A 166 -7.92 32.50 -0.97
CA HIS A 166 -8.70 31.26 -0.80
C HIS A 166 -10.21 31.55 -0.81
N GLY A 167 -10.65 32.65 -0.20
CA GLY A 167 -12.05 33.12 -0.29
C GLY A 167 -12.47 33.36 -1.73
N ILE A 168 -11.67 34.08 -2.51
CA ILE A 168 -11.93 34.33 -3.94
C ILE A 168 -11.97 33.00 -4.72
N PHE A 169 -11.01 32.09 -4.50
CA PHE A 169 -11.03 30.78 -5.15
C PHE A 169 -12.35 30.03 -4.93
N ARG A 170 -12.87 30.02 -3.69
CA ARG A 170 -14.12 29.34 -3.32
C ARG A 170 -15.36 29.94 -4.01
N THR A 171 -15.34 31.20 -4.44
CA THR A 171 -16.44 31.75 -5.22
C THR A 171 -16.47 31.22 -6.66
N HIS A 172 -15.33 30.71 -7.16
CA HIS A 172 -15.20 30.16 -8.52
C HIS A 172 -15.18 28.64 -8.56
N SER A 173 -15.00 27.93 -7.43
CA SER A 173 -14.87 26.48 -7.37
C SER A 173 -15.66 25.86 -6.23
N LYS A 174 -16.41 24.80 -6.54
CA LYS A 174 -17.03 23.92 -5.53
C LYS A 174 -16.01 22.94 -4.92
N LEU A 175 -14.87 22.73 -5.60
CA LEU A 175 -13.81 21.81 -5.17
C LEU A 175 -12.69 22.57 -4.48
N GLU A 176 -12.24 22.07 -3.34
CA GLU A 176 -11.09 22.65 -2.62
C GLU A 176 -9.74 22.33 -3.27
N LEU A 177 -8.77 23.23 -3.08
CA LEU A 177 -7.39 22.95 -3.43
C LEU A 177 -6.76 21.97 -2.45
N LEU A 178 -6.11 20.94 -2.97
CA LEU A 178 -5.52 19.86 -2.18
C LEU A 178 -4.15 20.25 -1.64
N LYS A 179 -4.03 20.37 -0.30
CA LYS A 179 -2.75 20.35 0.39
C LYS A 179 -2.36 18.90 0.69
N VAL A 180 -1.78 18.20 -0.27
CA VAL A 180 -1.35 16.83 -0.04
C VAL A 180 -0.12 16.80 0.88
N GLY A 181 -0.19 16.03 1.97
CA GLY A 181 0.93 15.80 2.87
C GLY A 181 2.08 15.07 2.16
N LYS A 182 3.32 15.30 2.62
CA LYS A 182 4.52 14.65 2.03
C LYS A 182 4.54 13.13 2.21
N THR A 183 3.86 12.62 3.20
CA THR A 183 3.82 11.21 3.61
C THR A 183 2.70 10.41 2.95
N ARG A 184 1.82 11.06 2.17
CA ARG A 184 0.70 10.38 1.50
C ARG A 184 1.13 9.75 0.19
N PHE A 185 0.68 8.52 -0.03
CA PHE A 185 0.91 7.81 -1.29
C PHE A 185 0.29 8.56 -2.47
N ALA A 186 0.92 8.44 -3.63
CA ALA A 186 0.48 9.05 -4.88
C ALA A 186 0.25 10.58 -4.85
N SER A 187 0.82 11.30 -3.88
CA SER A 187 0.62 12.74 -3.69
C SER A 187 0.86 13.59 -4.94
N TYR A 188 1.79 13.19 -5.81
CA TYR A 188 2.09 13.89 -7.07
C TYR A 188 0.93 13.78 -8.07
N TYR A 189 0.39 12.58 -8.24
CA TYR A 189 -0.72 12.32 -9.14
C TYR A 189 -1.98 13.06 -8.68
N LEU A 190 -2.33 12.95 -7.41
CA LEU A 190 -3.50 13.60 -6.82
C LEU A 190 -3.41 15.12 -6.92
N THR A 191 -2.22 15.70 -6.66
CA THR A 191 -1.99 17.14 -6.81
C THR A 191 -2.23 17.61 -8.24
N PHE A 192 -1.60 16.97 -9.22
CA PHE A 192 -1.76 17.36 -10.62
C PHE A 192 -3.17 17.13 -11.14
N ARG A 193 -3.80 16.03 -10.77
CA ARG A 193 -5.19 15.73 -11.15
C ARG A 193 -6.15 16.77 -10.58
N ARG A 194 -6.01 17.16 -9.30
CA ARG A 194 -6.83 18.21 -8.70
C ARG A 194 -6.62 19.54 -9.40
N LEU A 195 -5.39 19.91 -9.68
CA LEU A 195 -5.08 21.15 -10.41
C LEU A 195 -5.79 21.19 -11.77
N LEU A 196 -5.75 20.11 -12.55
CA LEU A 196 -6.47 20.05 -13.83
C LEU A 196 -8.00 20.21 -13.66
N LYS A 197 -8.58 19.60 -12.64
CA LYS A 197 -10.04 19.71 -12.38
C LYS A 197 -10.48 21.13 -12.03
N VAL A 198 -9.62 21.89 -11.35
CA VAL A 198 -9.94 23.26 -10.94
C VAL A 198 -9.32 24.32 -11.86
N ARG A 199 -8.75 23.94 -13.01
CA ARG A 199 -8.07 24.85 -13.93
C ARG A 199 -8.92 26.05 -14.35
N GLU A 200 -10.15 25.80 -14.74
CA GLU A 200 -11.10 26.87 -15.19
C GLU A 200 -11.45 27.82 -14.05
N ALA A 201 -11.67 27.26 -12.84
CA ALA A 201 -11.92 28.07 -11.67
C ALA A 201 -10.72 28.94 -11.29
N LEU A 202 -9.49 28.41 -11.42
CA LEU A 202 -8.25 29.17 -11.21
C LEU A 202 -8.10 30.27 -12.26
N ALA A 203 -8.37 29.99 -13.53
CA ALA A 203 -8.33 30.99 -14.59
C ALA A 203 -9.37 32.10 -14.35
N SER A 204 -10.60 31.75 -14.02
CA SER A 204 -11.66 32.72 -13.67
C SER A 204 -11.28 33.56 -12.45
N MET A 205 -10.68 32.93 -11.42
CA MET A 205 -10.21 33.61 -10.22
C MET A 205 -9.20 34.70 -10.54
N VAL A 206 -8.12 34.37 -11.26
CA VAL A 206 -7.04 35.35 -11.54
C VAL A 206 -7.46 36.45 -12.50
N SER A 207 -8.51 36.21 -13.31
CA SER A 207 -9.11 37.21 -14.20
C SER A 207 -10.18 38.06 -13.51
N SER A 208 -10.54 37.79 -12.26
CA SER A 208 -11.59 38.50 -11.53
C SER A 208 -11.09 39.85 -10.99
N GLU A 209 -11.99 40.83 -10.91
CA GLU A 209 -11.73 42.14 -10.28
C GLU A 209 -11.27 41.96 -8.82
N SER A 210 -11.90 41.04 -8.09
CA SER A 210 -11.53 40.74 -6.68
C SER A 210 -10.07 40.32 -6.53
N TRP A 211 -9.54 39.55 -7.48
CA TRP A 211 -8.13 39.16 -7.50
C TRP A 211 -7.21 40.35 -7.77
N GLN A 212 -7.56 41.20 -8.76
CA GLN A 212 -6.76 42.37 -9.08
C GLN A 212 -6.73 43.36 -7.91
N VAL A 213 -7.86 43.63 -7.28
CA VAL A 213 -7.94 44.46 -6.08
C VAL A 213 -7.08 43.92 -4.95
N LEU A 214 -7.09 42.60 -4.76
CA LEU A 214 -6.27 41.92 -3.74
C LEU A 214 -4.77 42.05 -4.03
N LYS A 215 -4.37 41.90 -5.29
CA LYS A 215 -2.99 42.06 -5.79
C LYS A 215 -2.49 43.52 -5.61
N ASP A 216 -3.33 44.51 -5.93
CA ASP A 216 -2.96 45.93 -5.80
C ASP A 216 -2.80 46.35 -4.34
N ARG A 217 -3.51 45.73 -3.42
CA ARG A 217 -3.37 45.94 -1.97
C ARG A 217 -2.10 45.34 -1.37
N ALA A 218 -1.35 44.53 -2.13
CA ALA A 218 -0.10 43.96 -1.65
C ALA A 218 0.93 45.08 -1.42
N THR A 219 1.39 45.26 -0.19
CA THR A 219 2.25 46.35 0.22
C THR A 219 3.73 46.10 -0.10
N SER A 220 4.15 44.84 -0.06
CA SER A 220 5.54 44.47 -0.33
C SER A 220 5.76 44.07 -1.80
N THR A 221 6.96 44.36 -2.30
CA THR A 221 7.39 43.90 -3.64
C THR A 221 7.44 42.37 -3.71
N PHE A 222 7.72 41.71 -2.58
CA PHE A 222 7.73 40.25 -2.49
C PHE A 222 6.33 39.69 -2.69
N ASP A 223 5.32 40.23 -1.99
CA ASP A 223 3.93 39.74 -2.12
C ASP A 223 3.40 39.96 -3.53
N ARG A 224 3.63 41.16 -4.12
CA ARG A 224 3.22 41.42 -5.52
C ARG A 224 3.81 40.40 -6.49
N ARG A 225 5.09 40.05 -6.31
CA ARG A 225 5.76 39.04 -7.12
C ARG A 225 5.10 37.66 -6.98
N GLN A 226 4.72 37.28 -5.76
CA GLN A 226 4.03 36.00 -5.52
C GLN A 226 2.67 35.94 -6.22
N PHE A 227 1.88 37.04 -6.20
CA PHE A 227 0.63 37.13 -6.96
C PHE A 227 0.88 36.96 -8.46
N GLN A 228 1.91 37.66 -8.99
CA GLN A 228 2.26 37.57 -10.40
C GLN A 228 2.71 36.17 -10.80
N GLU A 229 3.55 35.50 -10.01
CA GLU A 229 3.98 34.12 -10.27
C GLU A 229 2.82 33.14 -10.32
N VAL A 230 1.80 33.32 -9.47
CA VAL A 230 0.58 32.50 -9.50
C VAL A 230 -0.24 32.79 -10.75
N GLU A 231 -0.47 34.05 -11.07
CA GLU A 231 -1.21 34.49 -12.26
C GLU A 231 -0.55 33.97 -13.54
N ASP A 232 0.77 34.18 -13.68
CA ASP A 232 1.55 33.68 -14.82
C ASP A 232 1.46 32.16 -14.94
N THR A 233 1.52 31.43 -13.82
CA THR A 233 1.40 29.95 -13.84
C THR A 233 0.00 29.49 -14.24
N VAL A 234 -1.05 30.17 -13.77
CA VAL A 234 -2.44 29.83 -14.10
C VAL A 234 -2.73 30.10 -15.57
N LEU A 235 -2.21 31.18 -16.14
CA LEU A 235 -2.42 31.58 -17.52
C LEU A 235 -1.48 30.87 -18.52
N ASP A 236 -0.40 30.23 -18.04
CA ASP A 236 0.56 29.51 -18.87
C ASP A 236 -0.05 28.22 -19.47
N THR A 237 -0.40 28.27 -20.75
CA THR A 237 -0.94 27.11 -21.49
C THR A 237 0.05 25.95 -21.56
N ALA A 238 1.37 26.24 -21.60
CA ALA A 238 2.41 25.21 -21.61
C ALA A 238 2.48 24.47 -20.27
N PHE A 239 2.25 25.17 -19.14
CA PHE A 239 2.14 24.55 -17.83
C PHE A 239 1.06 23.47 -17.83
N TRP A 240 -0.16 23.79 -18.28
CA TRP A 240 -1.28 22.85 -18.30
C TRP A 240 -1.11 21.70 -19.27
N LYS A 241 -0.52 21.96 -20.46
CA LYS A 241 -0.16 20.91 -21.41
C LYS A 241 0.82 19.91 -20.80
N ASN A 242 1.82 20.39 -20.09
CA ASN A 242 2.83 19.58 -19.42
C ASN A 242 2.23 18.81 -18.22
N VAL A 243 1.36 19.44 -17.42
CA VAL A 243 0.62 18.74 -16.34
C VAL A 243 -0.19 17.58 -16.90
N LYS A 244 -0.92 17.78 -18.01
CA LYS A 244 -1.69 16.72 -18.66
C LYS A 244 -0.80 15.59 -19.16
N TYR A 245 0.36 15.92 -19.74
CA TYR A 245 1.30 14.92 -20.23
C TYR A 245 1.92 14.10 -19.08
N VAL A 246 2.39 14.76 -18.01
CA VAL A 246 2.95 14.06 -16.83
C VAL A 246 1.90 13.13 -16.22
N LEU A 247 0.66 13.59 -16.07
CA LEU A 247 -0.43 12.76 -15.55
C LEU A 247 -0.64 11.48 -16.36
N GLN A 248 -0.50 11.53 -17.68
CA GLN A 248 -0.71 10.35 -18.53
C GLN A 248 0.26 9.24 -18.17
N PHE A 249 1.56 9.52 -17.98
CA PHE A 249 2.56 8.48 -17.75
C PHE A 249 2.77 8.12 -16.27
N ILE A 250 2.33 8.95 -15.31
CA ILE A 250 2.32 8.55 -13.89
C ILE A 250 1.01 7.87 -13.49
N LYS A 251 -0.04 7.93 -14.32
CA LYS A 251 -1.34 7.28 -14.09
C LYS A 251 -1.20 5.76 -13.89
N PRO A 252 -0.44 5.00 -14.69
CA PRO A 252 -0.22 3.57 -14.46
C PRO A 252 0.40 3.27 -13.10
N VAL A 253 1.35 4.10 -12.62
CA VAL A 253 1.95 3.95 -11.29
C VAL A 253 0.91 4.19 -10.19
N TYR A 254 0.05 5.18 -10.37
CA TYR A 254 -1.06 5.45 -9.45
C TYR A 254 -2.02 4.27 -9.35
N TYR A 255 -2.41 3.67 -10.47
CA TYR A 255 -3.28 2.50 -10.45
C TYR A 255 -2.62 1.29 -9.80
N MET A 256 -1.32 1.09 -10.01
CA MET A 256 -0.57 0.03 -9.34
C MET A 256 -0.50 0.26 -7.82
N ILE A 257 -0.35 1.52 -7.36
CA ILE A 257 -0.45 1.86 -5.93
C ILE A 257 -1.85 1.49 -5.40
N ARG A 258 -2.91 1.88 -6.10
CA ARG A 258 -4.31 1.58 -5.72
C ARG A 258 -4.59 0.09 -5.66
N PHE A 259 -4.08 -0.66 -6.63
CA PHE A 259 -4.17 -2.12 -6.66
C PHE A 259 -3.48 -2.75 -5.45
N ALA A 260 -2.28 -2.26 -5.11
CA ALA A 260 -1.47 -2.84 -4.04
C ALA A 260 -1.90 -2.38 -2.63
N ASP A 261 -2.56 -1.21 -2.48
CA ASP A 261 -3.00 -0.64 -1.19
C ASP A 261 -4.30 -1.28 -0.70
N THR A 262 -4.21 -2.55 -0.35
CA THR A 262 -5.35 -3.35 0.11
C THR A 262 -4.91 -4.37 1.15
N ASP A 263 -5.83 -4.79 2.02
CA ASP A 263 -5.63 -5.91 2.95
C ASP A 263 -5.98 -7.27 2.31
N LYS A 264 -6.34 -7.27 1.02
CA LYS A 264 -6.63 -8.50 0.27
C LYS A 264 -5.34 -9.14 -0.24
N PRO A 265 -5.32 -10.48 -0.37
CA PRO A 265 -4.19 -11.20 -0.95
C PRO A 265 -4.13 -10.98 -2.47
N VAL A 266 -3.17 -10.20 -2.92
CA VAL A 266 -2.97 -9.86 -4.35
C VAL A 266 -1.58 -10.25 -4.87
N ILE A 267 -0.82 -10.99 -4.08
CA ILE A 267 0.58 -11.34 -4.42
C ILE A 267 0.72 -12.05 -5.76
N GLY A 268 -0.23 -12.90 -6.12
CA GLY A 268 -0.22 -13.64 -7.39
C GLY A 268 -0.33 -12.76 -8.63
N GLU A 269 -0.77 -11.52 -8.49
CA GLU A 269 -0.98 -10.60 -9.61
C GLU A 269 0.13 -9.55 -9.78
N VAL A 270 1.06 -9.47 -8.82
CA VAL A 270 2.08 -8.40 -8.77
C VAL A 270 2.97 -8.38 -10.02
N TYR A 271 3.44 -9.53 -10.49
CA TYR A 271 4.28 -9.62 -11.69
C TYR A 271 3.58 -9.04 -12.92
N GLU A 272 2.38 -9.51 -13.20
CA GLU A 272 1.59 -9.05 -14.35
C GLU A 272 1.24 -7.56 -14.25
N GLN A 273 0.89 -7.09 -13.07
CA GLN A 273 0.55 -5.69 -12.86
C GLN A 273 1.78 -4.77 -13.03
N MET A 274 2.97 -5.21 -12.62
CA MET A 274 4.21 -4.47 -12.85
C MET A 274 4.56 -4.41 -14.34
N ASP A 275 4.44 -5.52 -15.06
CA ASP A 275 4.67 -5.58 -16.50
C ASP A 275 3.65 -4.73 -17.27
N SER A 276 2.37 -4.84 -16.91
CA SER A 276 1.31 -4.01 -17.49
C SER A 276 1.52 -2.52 -17.23
N MET A 277 1.93 -2.14 -16.02
CA MET A 277 2.26 -0.74 -15.68
C MET A 277 3.40 -0.23 -16.56
N LEU A 278 4.49 -0.98 -16.68
CA LEU A 278 5.65 -0.60 -17.49
C LEU A 278 5.29 -0.52 -18.97
N GLY A 279 4.51 -1.48 -19.47
CA GLY A 279 4.01 -1.48 -20.85
C GLY A 279 3.15 -0.26 -21.17
N GLN A 280 2.21 0.10 -20.28
CA GLN A 280 1.38 1.31 -20.44
C GLN A 280 2.23 2.59 -20.45
N ILE A 281 3.26 2.68 -19.61
CA ILE A 281 4.18 3.82 -19.61
C ILE A 281 4.93 3.87 -20.95
N LYS A 282 5.36 2.72 -21.48
CA LYS A 282 6.01 2.61 -22.78
C LYS A 282 5.13 3.16 -23.89
N ASP A 283 3.88 2.70 -23.97
CA ASP A 283 2.93 3.11 -25.02
C ASP A 283 2.66 4.63 -25.00
N ILE A 284 2.76 5.26 -23.84
CA ILE A 284 2.51 6.71 -23.69
C ILE A 284 3.76 7.54 -23.99
N VAL A 285 4.94 7.10 -23.53
CA VAL A 285 6.15 7.92 -23.53
C VAL A 285 7.07 7.63 -24.71
N ASP A 286 7.32 6.34 -25.01
CA ASP A 286 8.31 5.92 -26.02
C ASP A 286 8.06 6.51 -27.42
N PRO A 287 6.80 6.60 -27.92
CA PRO A 287 6.54 7.20 -29.23
C PRO A 287 6.84 8.71 -29.31
N LYS A 288 6.90 9.41 -28.17
CA LYS A 288 7.12 10.86 -28.09
C LYS A 288 8.54 11.21 -27.68
N ASP A 289 9.10 10.47 -26.73
CA ASP A 289 10.41 10.69 -26.13
C ASP A 289 11.02 9.36 -25.65
N PRO A 290 11.70 8.62 -26.54
CA PRO A 290 12.34 7.35 -26.21
C PRO A 290 13.42 7.47 -25.14
N ILE A 291 14.06 8.66 -24.99
CA ILE A 291 15.10 8.88 -24.01
C ILE A 291 14.47 9.01 -22.61
N LEU A 292 13.39 9.78 -22.48
CA LEU A 292 12.60 9.85 -21.25
C LEU A 292 12.10 8.45 -20.83
N TYR A 293 11.57 7.68 -21.79
CA TYR A 293 11.15 6.31 -21.52
C TYR A 293 12.30 5.47 -20.96
N LYS A 294 13.50 5.54 -21.57
CA LYS A 294 14.68 4.81 -21.08
C LYS A 294 15.02 5.16 -19.62
N HIS A 295 14.93 6.45 -19.24
CA HIS A 295 15.15 6.88 -17.86
C HIS A 295 14.08 6.33 -16.91
N ILE A 296 12.80 6.44 -17.27
CA ILE A 296 11.70 5.88 -16.47
C ILE A 296 11.83 4.37 -16.32
N HIS A 297 12.09 3.66 -17.43
CA HIS A 297 12.32 2.22 -17.43
C HIS A 297 13.43 1.81 -16.45
N ALA A 298 14.57 2.50 -16.48
CA ALA A 298 15.69 2.23 -15.58
C ALA A 298 15.30 2.39 -14.09
N GLN A 299 14.46 3.40 -13.77
CA GLN A 299 13.96 3.57 -12.39
C GLN A 299 12.99 2.45 -12.00
N VAL A 300 12.10 2.03 -12.91
CA VAL A 300 11.18 0.90 -12.65
C VAL A 300 11.96 -0.38 -12.38
N VAL A 301 12.92 -0.73 -13.26
CA VAL A 301 13.76 -1.93 -13.10
C VAL A 301 14.53 -1.87 -11.77
N LYS A 302 15.17 -0.74 -11.47
CA LYS A 302 15.90 -0.56 -10.21
C LYS A 302 15.01 -0.79 -8.99
N ARG A 303 13.76 -0.30 -9.00
CA ARG A 303 12.81 -0.49 -7.88
C ARG A 303 12.32 -1.93 -7.82
N TRP A 304 12.08 -2.54 -8.97
CA TRP A 304 11.69 -3.95 -9.06
C TRP A 304 12.77 -4.89 -8.53
N ASP A 305 14.02 -4.72 -8.93
CA ASP A 305 15.16 -5.53 -8.45
C ASP A 305 15.34 -5.50 -6.92
N HIS A 306 14.90 -4.40 -6.29
CA HIS A 306 14.97 -4.27 -4.82
C HIS A 306 13.75 -4.85 -4.10
N LEU A 307 12.64 -5.01 -4.80
CA LEU A 307 11.36 -5.46 -4.27
C LEU A 307 11.12 -6.93 -4.54
N ASN A 308 11.50 -7.39 -5.74
CA ASN A 308 11.18 -8.73 -6.20
C ASN A 308 11.87 -9.79 -5.34
N VAL A 309 11.05 -10.66 -4.74
CA VAL A 309 11.50 -11.81 -3.98
C VAL A 309 10.98 -13.10 -4.64
N PRO A 310 11.63 -14.24 -4.44
CA PRO A 310 11.23 -15.53 -5.04
C PRO A 310 9.76 -15.90 -4.81
N LEU A 311 9.18 -15.46 -3.69
CA LEU A 311 7.78 -15.67 -3.34
C LEU A 311 6.81 -15.06 -4.38
N HIS A 312 7.15 -13.91 -4.97
CA HIS A 312 6.33 -13.28 -6.01
C HIS A 312 6.26 -14.14 -7.28
N ALA A 313 7.40 -14.74 -7.68
CA ALA A 313 7.46 -15.62 -8.83
C ALA A 313 6.64 -16.91 -8.60
N LEU A 314 6.72 -17.49 -7.42
CA LEU A 314 5.92 -18.66 -7.06
C LEU A 314 4.42 -18.33 -7.05
N ALA A 315 4.03 -17.20 -6.47
CA ALA A 315 2.65 -16.74 -6.46
C ALA A 315 2.10 -16.51 -7.88
N TYR A 316 2.92 -15.93 -8.77
CA TYR A 316 2.57 -15.72 -10.18
C TYR A 316 2.34 -17.04 -10.90
N VAL A 317 3.23 -18.02 -10.73
CA VAL A 317 3.11 -19.38 -11.31
C VAL A 317 1.87 -20.10 -10.77
N LEU A 318 1.53 -19.96 -9.49
CA LEU A 318 0.37 -20.60 -8.85
C LEU A 318 -0.96 -19.88 -9.15
N THR A 319 -0.97 -18.79 -9.92
CA THR A 319 -2.17 -18.04 -10.29
C THR A 319 -2.80 -18.62 -11.57
N PRO A 320 -3.93 -19.35 -11.50
CA PRO A 320 -4.49 -20.08 -12.65
C PRO A 320 -4.90 -19.17 -13.82
N LYS A 321 -5.33 -17.94 -13.54
CA LYS A 321 -5.75 -16.93 -14.50
C LYS A 321 -4.74 -16.76 -15.64
N TYR A 322 -3.45 -16.82 -15.35
CA TYR A 322 -2.37 -16.59 -16.33
C TYR A 322 -2.08 -17.77 -17.26
N TYR A 323 -2.85 -18.84 -17.10
CA TYR A 323 -2.87 -20.00 -18.00
C TYR A 323 -4.16 -20.08 -18.83
N SER A 324 -5.09 -19.11 -18.66
CA SER A 324 -6.34 -19.11 -19.41
C SER A 324 -6.12 -18.68 -20.86
N PRO A 325 -6.78 -19.32 -21.84
CA PRO A 325 -6.69 -18.92 -23.24
C PRO A 325 -7.14 -17.47 -23.48
N SER A 326 -8.13 -17.00 -22.74
CA SER A 326 -8.65 -15.65 -22.78
C SER A 326 -7.60 -14.60 -22.39
N TRP A 327 -6.79 -14.87 -21.35
CA TRP A 327 -5.72 -13.99 -20.92
C TRP A 327 -4.53 -14.02 -21.90
N LEU A 328 -4.11 -15.22 -22.33
CA LEU A 328 -2.99 -15.40 -23.28
C LEU A 328 -3.25 -14.73 -24.63
N ALA A 329 -4.51 -14.70 -25.08
CA ALA A 329 -4.91 -14.07 -26.35
C ALA A 329 -5.00 -12.53 -26.27
N LYS A 330 -5.08 -11.94 -25.07
CA LYS A 330 -5.15 -10.48 -24.90
C LYS A 330 -3.80 -9.84 -25.21
N PRO A 331 -3.75 -8.77 -26.01
CA PRO A 331 -2.52 -8.01 -26.19
C PRO A 331 -2.06 -7.42 -24.86
N ALA A 332 -0.77 -7.55 -24.55
CA ALA A 332 -0.19 -6.88 -23.38
C ALA A 332 0.20 -5.45 -23.76
N PRO A 333 0.07 -4.49 -22.82
CA PRO A 333 0.61 -3.16 -23.02
C PRO A 333 2.11 -3.20 -23.37
N GLY A 334 2.59 -2.23 -24.14
CA GLY A 334 3.99 -2.19 -24.58
C GLY A 334 4.31 -3.11 -25.75
N GLY A 335 3.30 -3.77 -26.33
CA GLY A 335 3.45 -4.63 -27.51
C GLY A 335 4.15 -5.96 -27.24
N MET A 336 4.16 -6.43 -25.98
CA MET A 336 4.72 -7.73 -25.62
C MET A 336 3.68 -8.83 -25.80
N GLU A 337 4.12 -10.03 -26.20
CA GLU A 337 3.29 -11.22 -26.25
C GLU A 337 3.18 -11.84 -24.86
N ARG A 338 1.95 -12.20 -24.45
CA ARG A 338 1.72 -12.88 -23.17
C ARG A 338 2.16 -14.33 -23.25
N LYS A 339 2.83 -14.78 -22.19
CA LYS A 339 3.32 -16.17 -22.07
C LYS A 339 2.88 -16.76 -20.74
N LYS A 340 2.79 -18.09 -20.69
CA LYS A 340 2.55 -18.78 -19.42
C LYS A 340 3.68 -18.46 -18.44
N PRO A 341 3.40 -18.13 -17.17
CA PRO A 341 4.41 -17.67 -16.21
C PRO A 341 5.66 -18.56 -16.10
N HIS A 342 5.49 -19.87 -16.05
CA HIS A 342 6.61 -20.82 -15.89
C HIS A 342 7.53 -20.93 -17.13
N THR A 343 7.18 -20.31 -18.27
CA THR A 343 8.03 -20.30 -19.47
C THR A 343 9.04 -19.14 -19.48
N ASP A 344 8.92 -18.22 -18.55
CA ASP A 344 9.89 -17.15 -18.35
C ASP A 344 11.03 -17.63 -17.45
N SER A 345 12.28 -17.39 -17.87
CA SER A 345 13.48 -17.91 -17.19
C SER A 345 13.73 -17.26 -15.82
N GLU A 346 13.39 -15.97 -15.65
CA GLU A 346 13.50 -15.28 -14.37
C GLU A 346 12.47 -15.81 -13.40
N VAL A 347 11.22 -15.93 -13.84
CA VAL A 347 10.13 -16.50 -13.06
C VAL A 347 10.45 -17.95 -12.67
N GLN A 348 11.03 -18.74 -13.62
CA GLN A 348 11.42 -20.13 -13.35
C GLN A 348 12.47 -20.23 -12.24
N ALA A 349 13.54 -19.44 -12.33
CA ALA A 349 14.56 -19.41 -11.28
C ALA A 349 13.97 -18.98 -9.93
N GLY A 350 13.08 -17.97 -9.95
CA GLY A 350 12.42 -17.44 -8.77
C GLY A 350 11.54 -18.48 -8.06
N TYR A 351 10.61 -19.12 -8.77
CA TYR A 351 9.69 -20.07 -8.11
C TYR A 351 10.39 -21.34 -7.61
N MET A 352 11.45 -21.81 -8.31
CA MET A 352 12.26 -22.92 -7.81
C MET A 352 12.96 -22.55 -6.50
N THR A 353 13.61 -21.39 -6.45
CA THR A 353 14.21 -20.87 -5.21
C THR A 353 13.20 -20.73 -4.08
N ALA A 354 11.96 -20.30 -4.40
CA ALA A 354 10.91 -20.18 -3.39
C ALA A 354 10.48 -21.53 -2.84
N ILE A 355 10.36 -22.54 -3.68
CA ILE A 355 10.03 -23.90 -3.25
C ILE A 355 11.12 -24.45 -2.33
N ASP A 356 12.39 -24.36 -2.72
CA ASP A 356 13.52 -24.84 -1.95
C ASP A 356 13.63 -24.12 -0.57
N LYS A 357 13.23 -22.83 -0.51
CA LYS A 357 13.20 -22.07 0.73
C LYS A 357 12.03 -22.46 1.66
N LEU A 358 10.86 -22.77 1.09
CA LEU A 358 9.66 -23.09 1.86
C LEU A 358 9.57 -24.55 2.32
N VAL A 359 10.28 -25.47 1.62
CA VAL A 359 10.26 -26.91 1.87
C VAL A 359 11.67 -27.39 2.10
N SER A 360 11.98 -27.67 3.37
CA SER A 360 13.35 -28.09 3.76
C SER A 360 13.57 -29.60 3.57
N ASP A 361 12.53 -30.41 3.51
CA ASP A 361 12.60 -31.86 3.32
C ASP A 361 12.75 -32.17 1.83
N PRO A 362 13.84 -32.83 1.39
CA PRO A 362 14.05 -33.17 -0.01
C PRO A 362 12.95 -34.06 -0.61
N ASP A 363 12.47 -35.04 0.12
CA ASP A 363 11.42 -35.97 -0.36
C ASP A 363 10.10 -35.21 -0.56
N GLU A 364 9.72 -34.34 0.38
CA GLU A 364 8.55 -33.48 0.24
C GLU A 364 8.72 -32.50 -0.94
N CYS A 365 9.93 -31.99 -1.18
CA CYS A 365 10.23 -31.11 -2.31
C CYS A 365 10.04 -31.84 -3.65
N ASP A 366 10.49 -33.09 -3.76
CA ASP A 366 10.33 -33.89 -4.97
C ASP A 366 8.86 -34.26 -5.24
N TYR A 367 8.11 -34.60 -4.22
CA TYR A 367 6.66 -34.80 -4.36
C TYR A 367 5.94 -33.53 -4.79
N LEU A 368 6.28 -32.38 -4.20
CA LEU A 368 5.71 -31.09 -4.58
C LEU A 368 6.01 -30.76 -6.05
N ARG A 369 7.25 -30.96 -6.49
CA ARG A 369 7.66 -30.74 -7.89
C ARG A 369 6.91 -31.65 -8.86
N SER A 370 6.65 -32.91 -8.47
CA SER A 370 5.84 -33.83 -9.27
C SER A 370 4.40 -33.32 -9.40
N GLU A 371 3.79 -32.85 -8.31
CA GLU A 371 2.44 -32.26 -8.33
C GLU A 371 2.41 -30.97 -9.16
N LEU A 372 3.44 -30.12 -9.02
CA LEU A 372 3.58 -28.90 -9.82
C LEU A 372 3.69 -29.22 -11.32
N SER A 373 4.43 -30.26 -11.70
CA SER A 373 4.52 -30.70 -13.09
C SER A 373 3.15 -31.07 -13.65
N LYS A 374 2.28 -31.74 -12.86
CA LYS A 374 0.90 -32.05 -13.27
C LYS A 374 0.08 -30.78 -13.52
N TYR A 375 0.21 -29.79 -12.66
CA TYR A 375 -0.46 -28.49 -12.82
C TYR A 375 0.01 -27.74 -14.08
N LEU A 376 1.31 -27.60 -14.25
CA LEU A 376 1.90 -26.90 -15.39
C LEU A 376 1.61 -27.57 -16.74
N SER A 377 1.55 -28.90 -16.75
CA SER A 377 1.22 -29.72 -17.93
C SER A 377 -0.28 -29.92 -18.12
N GLU A 378 -1.11 -29.32 -17.29
CA GLU A 378 -2.58 -29.43 -17.35
C GLU A 378 -3.08 -30.88 -17.30
N LEU A 379 -2.45 -31.73 -16.48
CA LEU A 379 -2.81 -33.15 -16.33
C LEU A 379 -3.87 -33.35 -15.26
N GLY A 380 -4.64 -34.43 -15.40
CA GLY A 380 -5.66 -34.83 -14.44
C GLY A 380 -6.75 -33.75 -14.25
N PRO A 381 -7.07 -33.35 -13.00
CA PRO A 381 -8.15 -32.39 -12.71
C PRO A 381 -7.88 -31.00 -13.34
N PHE A 382 -6.63 -30.62 -13.51
CA PHE A 382 -6.23 -29.32 -14.05
C PHE A 382 -6.47 -29.19 -15.56
N GLY A 383 -6.57 -30.32 -16.27
CA GLY A 383 -6.82 -30.39 -17.72
C GLY A 383 -8.30 -30.44 -18.09
N THR A 384 -9.22 -30.56 -17.15
CA THR A 384 -10.66 -30.64 -17.42
C THR A 384 -11.18 -29.34 -18.05
N LEU A 385 -12.23 -29.45 -18.84
CA LEU A 385 -12.87 -28.28 -19.48
C LEU A 385 -13.33 -27.25 -18.45
N HIS A 386 -13.91 -27.72 -17.33
CA HIS A 386 -14.36 -26.86 -16.24
C HIS A 386 -13.19 -26.12 -15.58
N ALA A 387 -12.12 -26.83 -15.20
CA ALA A 387 -10.95 -26.21 -14.60
C ALA A 387 -10.33 -25.12 -15.50
N LYS A 388 -10.22 -25.40 -16.81
CA LYS A 388 -9.70 -24.41 -17.79
C LYS A 388 -10.62 -23.19 -17.93
N ARG A 389 -11.94 -23.40 -17.91
CA ARG A 389 -12.93 -22.34 -18.06
C ARG A 389 -13.00 -21.43 -16.83
N ASP A 390 -12.79 -22.02 -15.64
CA ASP A 390 -12.93 -21.29 -14.37
C ASP A 390 -11.65 -20.52 -13.97
N ARG A 391 -10.54 -20.70 -14.69
CA ARG A 391 -9.27 -19.99 -14.43
C ARG A 391 -9.37 -18.46 -14.38
N ASP A 392 -10.26 -17.87 -15.16
CA ASP A 392 -10.48 -16.43 -15.23
C ASP A 392 -11.83 -15.98 -14.67
N ARG A 393 -12.61 -16.91 -14.09
CA ARG A 393 -13.97 -16.64 -13.59
C ARG A 393 -14.07 -16.59 -12.07
N VAL A 394 -13.22 -17.38 -11.40
CA VAL A 394 -13.17 -17.45 -9.94
C VAL A 394 -11.82 -16.95 -9.45
N SER A 395 -11.73 -16.61 -8.17
CA SER A 395 -10.45 -16.25 -7.57
C SER A 395 -9.47 -17.42 -7.58
N SER A 396 -8.17 -17.12 -7.53
CA SER A 396 -7.14 -18.18 -7.53
C SER A 396 -7.32 -19.16 -6.36
N MET A 397 -7.71 -18.67 -5.17
CA MET A 397 -7.94 -19.51 -4.00
C MET A 397 -9.16 -20.40 -4.15
N GLU A 398 -10.28 -19.89 -4.67
CA GLU A 398 -11.47 -20.69 -5.00
C GLU A 398 -11.14 -21.76 -6.04
N TRP A 399 -10.38 -21.40 -7.08
CA TRP A 399 -9.96 -22.36 -8.10
C TRP A 399 -9.15 -23.51 -7.50
N TRP A 400 -8.18 -23.19 -6.63
CA TRP A 400 -7.39 -24.22 -5.94
C TRP A 400 -8.26 -25.07 -5.01
N THR A 401 -9.25 -24.51 -4.33
CA THR A 401 -10.21 -25.24 -3.50
C THR A 401 -11.02 -26.24 -4.34
N MET A 402 -11.44 -25.84 -5.55
CA MET A 402 -12.25 -26.70 -6.42
C MET A 402 -11.44 -27.82 -7.09
N TYR A 403 -10.20 -27.54 -7.49
CA TYR A 403 -9.43 -28.42 -8.38
C TYR A 403 -8.13 -28.96 -7.77
N GLY A 404 -7.67 -28.42 -6.65
CA GLY A 404 -6.35 -28.72 -6.07
C GLY A 404 -6.29 -29.99 -5.22
N SER A 405 -7.41 -30.51 -4.75
CA SER A 405 -7.46 -31.62 -3.79
C SER A 405 -6.68 -32.91 -4.19
N PRO A 406 -6.56 -33.29 -5.49
CA PRO A 406 -5.76 -34.44 -5.89
C PRO A 406 -4.23 -34.21 -5.83
N CYS A 407 -3.80 -32.98 -5.58
CA CYS A 407 -2.41 -32.58 -5.42
C CYS A 407 -2.23 -31.85 -4.08
N PRO A 408 -2.31 -32.58 -2.95
CA PRO A 408 -2.51 -31.99 -1.62
C PRO A 408 -1.33 -31.13 -1.14
N ARG A 409 -0.09 -31.46 -1.54
CA ARG A 409 1.09 -30.68 -1.19
C ARG A 409 1.09 -29.34 -1.94
N LEU A 410 0.83 -29.40 -3.24
CA LEU A 410 0.74 -28.21 -4.08
C LEU A 410 -0.46 -27.34 -3.70
N TYR A 411 -1.60 -27.95 -3.39
CA TYR A 411 -2.78 -27.26 -2.87
C TYR A 411 -2.44 -26.46 -1.60
N LYS A 412 -1.82 -27.13 -0.61
CA LYS A 412 -1.40 -26.48 0.63
C LYS A 412 -0.42 -25.32 0.38
N MET A 413 0.55 -25.54 -0.51
CA MET A 413 1.50 -24.51 -0.91
C MET A 413 0.77 -23.33 -1.57
N ALA A 414 -0.12 -23.59 -2.51
CA ALA A 414 -0.88 -22.56 -3.22
C ALA A 414 -1.74 -21.73 -2.28
N MET A 415 -2.45 -22.37 -1.34
CA MET A 415 -3.26 -21.65 -0.35
C MET A 415 -2.41 -20.76 0.53
N ARG A 416 -1.25 -21.24 0.99
CA ARG A 416 -0.33 -20.46 1.83
C ARG A 416 0.31 -19.29 1.10
N VAL A 417 0.72 -19.49 -0.14
CA VAL A 417 1.41 -18.46 -0.94
C VAL A 417 0.41 -17.41 -1.44
N LEU A 418 -0.72 -17.84 -2.02
CA LEU A 418 -1.71 -16.94 -2.61
C LEU A 418 -2.52 -16.15 -1.56
N SER A 419 -2.44 -16.52 -0.28
CA SER A 419 -3.07 -15.78 0.82
C SER A 419 -2.26 -14.58 1.31
N GLN A 420 -1.07 -14.33 0.75
CA GLN A 420 -0.19 -13.30 1.26
C GLN A 420 -0.50 -11.93 0.66
N VAL A 421 -0.30 -10.89 1.48
CA VAL A 421 -0.39 -9.48 1.06
C VAL A 421 0.95 -8.98 0.52
N VAL A 422 0.99 -7.75 -0.02
CA VAL A 422 2.20 -7.17 -0.65
C VAL A 422 2.59 -5.81 -0.07
N ASN A 423 1.90 -5.39 0.97
CA ASN A 423 2.08 -4.06 1.56
C ASN A 423 1.98 -4.09 3.09
N SER A 424 2.46 -3.02 3.73
CA SER A 424 2.32 -2.75 5.17
C SER A 424 1.27 -1.67 5.50
N SER A 425 0.37 -1.36 4.56
CA SER A 425 -0.60 -0.26 4.72
C SER A 425 -1.55 -0.44 5.90
N SER A 426 -1.89 -1.69 6.25
CA SER A 426 -2.67 -1.99 7.46
C SER A 426 -1.95 -1.54 8.74
N ALA A 427 -0.61 -1.67 8.78
CA ALA A 427 0.20 -1.17 9.89
C ALA A 427 0.23 0.37 9.92
N GLU A 428 0.34 1.03 8.75
CA GLU A 428 0.25 2.49 8.66
C GLU A 428 -1.14 3.00 9.10
N ARG A 429 -2.22 2.38 8.62
CA ARG A 429 -3.60 2.73 9.01
C ARG A 429 -3.86 2.56 10.51
N CYS A 430 -3.18 1.63 11.16
CA CYS A 430 -3.28 1.42 12.61
C CYS A 430 -2.89 2.68 13.41
N TRP A 431 -1.99 3.51 12.91
CA TRP A 431 -1.56 4.74 13.58
C TRP A 431 -2.67 5.79 13.70
N SER A 432 -3.65 5.78 12.82
CA SER A 432 -4.84 6.64 12.94
C SER A 432 -5.63 6.27 14.19
N THR A 433 -5.86 4.99 14.44
CA THR A 433 -6.48 4.48 15.68
C THR A 433 -5.63 4.83 16.91
N TYR A 434 -4.31 4.69 16.78
CA TYR A 434 -3.40 5.02 17.88
C TYR A 434 -3.46 6.52 18.23
N SER A 435 -3.43 7.40 17.23
CA SER A 435 -3.54 8.85 17.38
C SER A 435 -4.88 9.27 18.00
N PHE A 436 -5.97 8.61 17.62
CA PHE A 436 -7.29 8.84 18.19
C PHE A 436 -7.33 8.49 19.68
N ILE A 437 -6.78 7.34 20.08
CA ILE A 437 -6.76 6.88 21.46
C ILE A 437 -5.76 7.68 22.29
N HIS A 438 -4.54 7.89 21.78
CA HIS A 438 -3.44 8.61 22.43
C HIS A 438 -3.29 10.02 21.86
N SER A 439 -4.33 10.82 22.00
CA SER A 439 -4.38 12.22 21.54
C SER A 439 -3.77 13.20 22.56
N VAL A 440 -3.50 14.43 22.13
CA VAL A 440 -3.04 15.53 23.00
C VAL A 440 -3.98 15.72 24.20
N LYS A 441 -5.28 15.57 24.02
CA LYS A 441 -6.28 15.64 25.09
C LYS A 441 -6.18 14.46 26.09
N ARG A 442 -5.59 13.34 25.68
CA ARG A 442 -5.42 12.11 26.48
C ARG A 442 -3.96 11.76 26.71
N ASN A 443 -3.07 12.74 26.77
CA ASN A 443 -1.62 12.56 26.89
C ASN A 443 -1.14 11.96 28.23
N ARG A 444 -2.04 11.81 29.23
CA ARG A 444 -1.73 11.15 30.51
C ARG A 444 -1.77 9.63 30.46
N LEU A 445 -2.21 9.04 29.33
CA LEU A 445 -2.10 7.59 29.14
C LEU A 445 -0.63 7.20 29.08
N ASN A 446 -0.25 6.14 29.81
CA ASN A 446 1.03 5.48 29.58
C ASN A 446 0.95 4.60 28.33
N GLU A 447 2.08 4.26 27.75
CA GLU A 447 2.19 3.56 26.48
C GLU A 447 1.54 2.17 26.53
N ASN A 448 1.77 1.38 27.58
CA ASN A 448 1.20 0.04 27.75
C ASN A 448 -0.33 0.08 27.78
N ARG A 449 -0.90 1.11 28.38
CA ARG A 449 -2.35 1.27 28.41
C ARG A 449 -2.91 1.76 27.08
N ALA A 450 -2.18 2.63 26.40
CA ALA A 450 -2.54 3.06 25.05
C ALA A 450 -2.51 1.85 24.09
N GLU A 451 -1.45 1.04 24.13
CA GLU A 451 -1.33 -0.20 23.37
C GLU A 451 -2.49 -1.16 23.66
N SER A 452 -2.81 -1.42 24.92
CA SER A 452 -3.92 -2.31 25.28
C SER A 452 -5.29 -1.78 24.79
N LEU A 453 -5.50 -0.47 24.80
CA LEU A 453 -6.72 0.13 24.25
C LEU A 453 -6.76 0.03 22.71
N VAL A 454 -5.63 0.22 22.04
CA VAL A 454 -5.51 0.02 20.58
C VAL A 454 -5.77 -1.43 20.24
N TYR A 455 -5.16 -2.38 20.98
CA TYR A 455 -5.39 -3.82 20.79
C TYR A 455 -6.88 -4.17 20.87
N VAL A 456 -7.55 -3.71 21.92
CA VAL A 456 -8.98 -3.95 22.11
C VAL A 456 -9.79 -3.31 20.99
N HIS A 457 -9.55 -2.05 20.69
CA HIS A 457 -10.32 -1.30 19.70
C HIS A 457 -10.15 -1.88 18.29
N TYR A 458 -8.89 -2.13 17.86
CA TYR A 458 -8.59 -2.61 16.53
C TYR A 458 -9.15 -4.02 16.29
N ASN A 459 -8.90 -4.93 17.22
CA ASN A 459 -9.34 -6.31 17.09
C ASN A 459 -10.87 -6.49 17.29
N LEU A 460 -11.51 -5.64 18.10
CA LEU A 460 -12.98 -5.62 18.17
C LEU A 460 -13.62 -5.22 16.83
N ARG A 461 -13.01 -4.28 16.09
CA ARG A 461 -13.49 -3.95 14.75
C ARG A 461 -13.43 -5.16 13.82
N LEU A 462 -12.32 -5.89 13.81
CA LEU A 462 -12.21 -7.13 13.03
C LEU A 462 -13.32 -8.12 13.38
N LEU A 463 -13.53 -8.38 14.67
CA LEU A 463 -14.57 -9.30 15.16
C LEU A 463 -15.98 -8.81 14.78
N SER A 464 -16.26 -7.50 14.89
CA SER A 464 -17.55 -6.93 14.52
C SER A 464 -17.82 -7.07 13.02
N HIS A 465 -16.83 -6.79 12.18
CA HIS A 465 -16.93 -6.96 10.72
C HIS A 465 -17.22 -8.42 10.34
N TYR A 466 -16.54 -9.35 11.00
CA TYR A 466 -16.77 -10.77 10.74
C TYR A 466 -18.21 -11.18 11.10
N CYS A 467 -18.72 -10.73 12.25
CA CYS A 467 -20.10 -10.99 12.66
C CYS A 467 -21.14 -10.34 11.74
N GLU A 468 -20.88 -9.15 11.22
CA GLU A 468 -21.78 -8.47 10.28
C GLU A 468 -21.79 -9.13 8.91
N ARG A 469 -20.62 -9.58 8.42
CA ARG A 469 -20.52 -10.37 7.18
C ARG A 469 -21.33 -11.65 7.25
N ALA A 470 -21.24 -12.36 8.36
CA ALA A 470 -22.01 -13.60 8.56
C ALA A 470 -23.53 -13.37 8.61
N LYS A 471 -23.99 -12.15 8.91
CA LYS A 471 -25.41 -11.81 9.02
C LYS A 471 -26.00 -11.16 7.76
N THR A 472 -25.18 -10.51 6.97
CA THR A 472 -25.65 -9.75 5.81
C THR A 472 -24.68 -9.98 4.67
N ASP A 473 -25.11 -10.63 3.63
CA ASP A 473 -24.37 -10.79 2.36
C ASP A 473 -24.11 -9.44 1.65
N ARG A 474 -24.01 -8.36 2.41
CA ARG A 474 -23.85 -6.97 1.94
C ARG A 474 -22.38 -6.57 1.89
N SER A 475 -21.99 -6.11 0.72
CA SER A 475 -20.69 -5.53 0.41
C SER A 475 -20.27 -4.39 1.35
N TYR A 476 -18.99 -4.27 1.57
CA TYR A 476 -18.21 -3.40 2.45
C TYR A 476 -18.40 -1.88 2.38
N VAL A 477 -19.39 -1.35 1.71
CA VAL A 477 -19.47 0.08 1.38
C VAL A 477 -19.78 0.99 2.58
N THR A 478 -20.22 0.45 3.71
CA THR A 478 -20.78 1.27 4.81
C THR A 478 -19.88 1.50 6.01
N TRP A 479 -18.67 0.94 6.06
CA TRP A 479 -17.79 1.07 7.22
C TRP A 479 -16.71 2.16 7.09
N ASP A 480 -16.49 2.68 5.90
CA ASP A 480 -15.65 3.86 5.69
C ASP A 480 -16.28 5.16 6.19
N ASN A 481 -17.57 5.12 6.56
CA ASN A 481 -18.21 6.16 7.36
C ASN A 481 -17.94 5.95 8.85
N ASN A 482 -16.68 6.01 9.22
CA ASN A 482 -16.21 5.92 10.59
C ASN A 482 -16.65 7.16 11.36
N PRO A 483 -17.44 7.08 12.47
CA PRO A 483 -17.77 8.25 13.29
C PRO A 483 -16.52 8.95 13.86
N GLU A 484 -15.38 8.25 13.89
CA GLU A 484 -14.09 8.79 14.28
C GLU A 484 -13.47 9.71 13.22
N GLU A 485 -13.89 9.59 11.98
CA GLU A 485 -13.43 10.39 10.85
C GLU A 485 -13.88 11.84 10.91
N HIS A 486 -15.02 12.12 11.50
CA HIS A 486 -15.53 13.47 11.66
C HIS A 486 -14.73 14.34 12.65
N ASN A 487 -13.81 13.75 13.42
CA ASN A 487 -12.99 14.47 14.41
C ASN A 487 -11.48 14.52 14.08
N LEU A 488 -11.07 13.92 12.97
CA LEU A 488 -9.70 14.04 12.47
C LEU A 488 -9.63 15.26 11.56
N GLU A 489 -9.24 16.40 12.09
CA GLU A 489 -8.79 17.59 11.32
C GLU A 489 -7.57 17.30 10.44
N ASP A 490 -7.20 16.03 10.29
CA ASP A 490 -6.07 15.59 9.51
C ASP A 490 -6.53 15.13 8.12
N GLY A 491 -5.93 15.70 7.08
CA GLY A 491 -6.31 15.63 5.68
C GLY A 491 -6.44 14.24 5.03
N SER A 492 -6.51 13.14 5.81
CA SER A 492 -6.64 11.79 5.28
C SER A 492 -8.02 11.51 4.70
N LEU A 493 -9.05 11.92 5.43
CA LEU A 493 -10.45 11.79 5.01
C LEU A 493 -10.80 12.62 3.81
N THR A 494 -10.25 13.83 3.79
CA THR A 494 -10.38 14.69 2.63
C THR A 494 -9.82 14.01 1.39
N LEU A 495 -8.77 13.17 1.52
CA LEU A 495 -8.16 12.49 0.38
C LEU A 495 -8.99 11.31 -0.12
N GLU A 496 -9.50 10.45 0.76
CA GLU A 496 -10.37 9.32 0.39
C GLU A 496 -11.70 9.81 -0.16
N ARG A 497 -12.30 10.82 0.47
CA ARG A 497 -13.49 11.50 -0.08
C ARG A 497 -13.22 12.16 -1.42
N LEU A 498 -12.09 12.83 -1.56
CA LEU A 498 -11.66 13.45 -2.79
C LEU A 498 -11.26 12.41 -3.85
N GLU A 499 -10.73 11.27 -3.44
CA GLU A 499 -10.53 10.12 -4.32
C GLU A 499 -11.87 9.55 -4.78
N GLN A 500 -12.85 9.38 -3.91
CA GLN A 500 -14.20 8.94 -4.26
C GLN A 500 -14.91 9.93 -5.17
N GLU A 501 -14.83 11.24 -4.89
CA GLU A 501 -15.31 12.28 -5.78
C GLU A 501 -14.59 12.31 -7.14
N LEU A 502 -13.31 11.95 -7.15
CA LEU A 502 -12.49 11.83 -8.34
C LEU A 502 -12.77 10.54 -9.13
N LEU A 503 -13.15 9.46 -8.46
CA LEU A 503 -13.48 8.16 -9.06
C LEU A 503 -14.94 8.06 -9.51
N GLY A 504 -15.83 8.94 -9.04
CA GLY A 504 -17.27 8.91 -9.33
C GLY A 504 -17.67 9.31 -10.75
N GLU A 505 -16.75 9.42 -11.69
CA GLU A 505 -17.03 9.68 -13.11
C GLU A 505 -16.68 8.46 -13.96
N GLU A 506 -17.56 8.12 -14.89
CA GLU A 506 -17.66 6.88 -15.69
C GLU A 506 -16.39 6.42 -16.44
N ASP A 507 -15.44 7.30 -16.71
CA ASP A 507 -14.21 6.97 -17.44
C ASP A 507 -13.18 6.16 -16.62
N ASP A 508 -13.25 6.23 -15.29
CA ASP A 508 -12.33 5.49 -14.41
C ASP A 508 -12.91 4.11 -13.99
N LEU A 509 -14.24 3.96 -14.03
CA LEU A 509 -14.92 2.67 -13.80
C LEU A 509 -14.62 1.65 -14.91
N ALA A 510 -14.44 2.09 -16.15
CA ALA A 510 -14.13 1.19 -17.26
C ALA A 510 -12.72 0.55 -17.13
N ALA A 511 -11.74 1.26 -16.56
CA ALA A 511 -10.40 0.71 -16.33
C ALA A 511 -10.35 -0.19 -15.08
N ALA A 512 -11.16 0.11 -14.05
CA ALA A 512 -11.30 -0.72 -12.85
C ALA A 512 -12.23 -1.92 -13.07
N ALA A 513 -13.24 -1.80 -13.94
CA ALA A 513 -14.13 -2.90 -14.34
C ALA A 513 -13.46 -3.95 -15.25
N ALA A 514 -12.29 -3.66 -15.81
CA ALA A 514 -11.47 -4.66 -16.48
C ALA A 514 -10.80 -5.64 -15.49
N MET A 515 -10.87 -5.36 -14.18
CA MET A 515 -10.49 -6.28 -13.12
C MET A 515 -11.76 -6.72 -12.37
N PRO A 516 -12.18 -8.00 -12.48
CA PRO A 516 -13.28 -8.48 -11.64
C PRO A 516 -12.88 -8.34 -10.17
N PRO A 517 -13.79 -7.89 -9.28
CA PRO A 517 -13.50 -7.88 -7.85
C PRO A 517 -13.21 -9.31 -7.41
N PRO A 518 -12.21 -9.54 -6.54
CA PRO A 518 -12.04 -10.85 -5.95
C PRO A 518 -13.28 -11.16 -5.12
N THR A 519 -14.11 -12.06 -5.61
CA THR A 519 -15.24 -12.61 -4.85
C THR A 519 -14.65 -13.53 -3.79
N CYS A 520 -14.72 -13.16 -2.54
CA CYS A 520 -14.26 -13.95 -1.43
C CYS A 520 -15.46 -14.51 -0.66
N SER A 521 -15.89 -15.71 -0.99
CA SER A 521 -16.81 -16.53 -0.16
C SER A 521 -16.04 -17.76 0.37
N LEU A 522 -15.14 -17.55 1.33
CA LEU A 522 -14.24 -18.60 1.81
C LEU A 522 -14.65 -19.24 3.13
N PHE A 523 -15.88 -19.02 3.62
CA PHE A 523 -16.29 -19.62 4.90
C PHE A 523 -17.59 -20.40 4.80
N PRO A 524 -17.65 -21.63 5.39
CA PRO A 524 -18.89 -22.39 5.53
C PRO A 524 -19.90 -21.64 6.41
N SER A 525 -21.18 -21.86 6.18
CA SER A 525 -22.33 -21.22 6.84
C SER A 525 -22.52 -21.55 8.32
N ASP A 526 -21.63 -22.31 8.96
CA ASP A 526 -21.76 -22.79 10.33
C ASP A 526 -20.78 -22.14 11.29
N ALA A 527 -20.93 -20.83 11.56
CA ALA A 527 -20.26 -20.20 12.67
C ALA A 527 -21.14 -20.25 13.93
N PRO A 528 -20.63 -20.73 15.08
CA PRO A 528 -21.42 -20.74 16.31
C PRO A 528 -21.75 -19.32 16.75
N ALA A 529 -23.02 -19.09 17.09
CA ALA A 529 -23.54 -17.83 17.58
C ALA A 529 -22.83 -17.40 18.87
N LEU A 530 -22.22 -16.22 18.85
CA LEU A 530 -21.71 -15.59 20.06
C LEU A 530 -22.89 -15.16 20.97
N PRO A 531 -22.80 -15.34 22.29
CA PRO A 531 -23.87 -14.95 23.18
C PRO A 531 -24.10 -13.45 23.16
N SER A 532 -25.36 -13.04 23.02
CA SER A 532 -25.84 -11.65 23.05
C SER A 532 -25.57 -11.02 24.41
N GLY A 533 -24.46 -10.30 24.53
CA GLY A 533 -24.16 -9.42 25.66
C GLY A 533 -24.79 -8.05 25.44
N SER A 534 -25.71 -7.69 26.31
CA SER A 534 -26.42 -6.42 26.37
C SER A 534 -25.46 -5.21 26.31
N ARG A 535 -25.75 -4.28 25.40
CA ARG A 535 -25.11 -2.96 25.31
C ARG A 535 -25.37 -2.15 26.58
N PRO A 536 -24.37 -1.51 27.21
CA PRO A 536 -24.61 -0.45 28.16
C PRO A 536 -24.97 0.85 27.40
N PRO A 537 -25.93 1.65 27.90
CA PRO A 537 -26.35 2.90 27.27
C PRO A 537 -25.28 3.97 27.41
N PHE A 538 -24.93 4.62 26.29
CA PHE A 538 -24.13 5.84 26.30
C PHE A 538 -24.98 7.03 26.74
N ALA A 539 -24.57 7.64 27.83
CA ALA A 539 -25.13 8.89 28.29
C ALA A 539 -24.69 10.06 27.40
N SER A 540 -25.64 10.78 26.85
CA SER A 540 -25.47 12.04 26.15
C SER A 540 -25.02 13.12 27.13
N VAL A 541 -23.91 13.78 26.89
CA VAL A 541 -23.56 15.05 27.54
C VAL A 541 -23.46 16.11 26.45
N SER A 542 -24.43 16.99 26.46
CA SER A 542 -24.46 18.24 25.71
C SER A 542 -23.58 19.28 26.43
N GLY A 543 -22.91 20.13 25.67
CA GLY A 543 -22.55 21.43 26.16
C GLY A 543 -21.14 21.93 25.88
N GLY A 544 -21.04 23.06 25.20
CA GLY A 544 -20.06 24.09 25.45
C GLY A 544 -19.01 24.36 24.36
N ARG A 545 -19.31 25.33 23.52
CA ARG A 545 -18.37 26.08 22.66
C ARG A 545 -17.38 26.89 23.52
N ALA A 546 -16.11 26.85 23.16
CA ALA A 546 -15.12 27.94 23.15
C ALA A 546 -13.77 27.34 22.64
N GLY A 547 -13.21 27.75 21.71
CA GLY A 547 -12.46 28.84 21.19
C GLY A 547 -10.95 28.65 21.33
N VAL A 548 -10.23 28.66 20.18
CA VAL A 548 -8.84 29.11 19.98
C VAL A 548 -7.69 28.24 20.49
N GLY A 549 -6.82 27.86 19.56
CA GLY A 549 -5.44 27.44 19.87
C GLY A 549 -4.75 26.68 18.75
N ARG A 550 -4.01 27.40 17.94
CA ARG A 550 -3.09 26.95 16.90
C ARG A 550 -1.98 26.06 17.48
N GLY A 551 -1.53 25.10 16.68
CA GLY A 551 -0.20 24.54 16.82
C GLY A 551 -0.11 23.06 16.56
N SER A 552 -0.16 22.63 15.31
CA SER A 552 0.25 21.28 14.89
C SER A 552 1.54 21.36 14.12
N ALA A 553 2.66 21.19 14.80
CA ALA A 553 3.97 20.98 14.16
C ALA A 553 4.17 19.47 13.98
N ALA A 554 3.94 18.99 12.77
CA ALA A 554 4.45 17.70 12.34
C ALA A 554 5.95 17.84 12.06
N LEU A 555 6.78 17.40 12.97
CA LEU A 555 8.22 17.27 12.76
C LEU A 555 8.48 16.05 11.87
N ALA A 556 8.69 16.32 10.59
CA ALA A 556 9.33 15.37 9.70
C ALA A 556 10.79 15.20 10.12
N SER A 557 11.25 13.97 10.28
CA SER A 557 12.65 13.62 10.48
C SER A 557 13.49 14.20 9.34
N ARG A 558 14.36 15.16 9.68
CA ARG A 558 15.45 15.60 8.81
C ARG A 558 16.50 14.48 8.78
N ALA A 559 16.70 13.90 7.61
CA ALA A 559 17.95 13.23 7.28
C ALA A 559 18.95 14.35 6.93
N THR A 560 19.84 14.66 7.85
CA THR A 560 21.04 15.45 7.57
C THR A 560 22.04 14.55 6.87
N GLY A 561 22.44 14.90 5.66
CA GLY A 561 23.60 14.36 5.00
C GLY A 561 24.87 14.77 5.78
N GLY A 562 25.64 13.81 6.21
CA GLY A 562 27.02 13.95 6.62
C GLY A 562 27.86 13.11 5.66
N ASP A 563 28.68 13.78 4.86
CA ASP A 563 29.83 13.17 4.19
C ASP A 563 30.76 12.62 5.27
N ASP A 564 31.01 11.33 5.21
CA ASP A 564 32.20 10.79 5.85
C ASP A 564 32.78 9.66 4.99
N THR A 565 33.92 9.98 4.43
CA THR A 565 34.78 9.14 3.62
C THR A 565 35.60 8.23 4.51
N THR A 566 35.28 6.93 4.53
CA THR A 566 36.27 5.90 4.89
C THR A 566 36.08 4.65 4.01
N PRO A 567 37.17 4.00 3.58
CA PRO A 567 37.13 3.00 2.54
C PRO A 567 36.69 1.64 3.06
N ILE A 568 35.63 1.11 2.45
CA ILE A 568 35.16 -0.25 2.71
C ILE A 568 35.90 -1.22 1.79
N VAL A 569 36.56 -2.17 2.39
CA VAL A 569 37.26 -3.31 1.79
C VAL A 569 36.28 -4.12 0.92
N HIS A 570 36.59 -4.18 -0.37
CA HIS A 570 35.89 -5.02 -1.34
C HIS A 570 36.07 -6.51 -1.05
N ARG A 571 34.99 -7.23 -0.83
CA ARG A 571 34.88 -8.65 -1.16
C ARG A 571 34.19 -8.79 -2.51
N PRO A 572 34.67 -9.63 -3.42
CA PRO A 572 34.10 -9.74 -4.75
C PRO A 572 32.76 -10.48 -4.71
N ARG A 573 31.69 -9.78 -5.13
CA ARG A 573 30.44 -10.41 -5.53
C ARG A 573 30.60 -10.89 -6.95
N GLU A 574 30.40 -12.17 -7.13
CA GLU A 574 30.32 -12.82 -8.42
C GLU A 574 29.20 -12.24 -9.29
N LYS A 575 29.57 -12.04 -10.53
CA LYS A 575 28.86 -11.87 -11.79
C LYS A 575 27.37 -11.53 -11.72
N LYS A 576 27.09 -10.27 -12.03
CA LYS A 576 25.82 -9.83 -12.63
C LYS A 576 25.50 -10.72 -13.82
N LEU A 577 24.39 -11.43 -13.75
CA LEU A 577 23.72 -11.93 -14.93
C LEU A 577 23.20 -10.69 -15.70
N GLU A 578 23.85 -10.38 -16.79
CA GLU A 578 23.31 -9.47 -17.79
C GLU A 578 22.02 -10.08 -18.32
N ILE A 579 20.93 -9.36 -18.14
CA ILE A 579 19.68 -9.62 -18.84
C ILE A 579 19.94 -9.34 -20.32
N SER A 580 20.35 -10.38 -21.03
CA SER A 580 20.47 -10.39 -22.47
C SER A 580 19.06 -10.40 -23.07
N ARG A 581 18.45 -9.24 -23.18
CA ARG A 581 17.38 -9.04 -24.17
C ARG A 581 18.00 -9.14 -25.54
N GLY A 582 17.77 -10.26 -26.20
CA GLY A 582 18.26 -10.56 -27.52
C GLY A 582 18.04 -9.40 -28.50
N LYS A 583 19.13 -8.81 -28.93
CA LYS A 583 19.17 -8.01 -30.14
C LYS A 583 18.81 -8.94 -31.31
N ARG A 584 17.57 -8.95 -31.76
CA ARG A 584 17.26 -9.34 -33.14
C ARG A 584 17.52 -8.13 -34.02
N LYS A 585 18.59 -8.23 -34.76
CA LYS A 585 18.77 -7.47 -36.00
C LYS A 585 17.70 -7.96 -36.99
N HIS A 586 16.87 -7.09 -37.42
CA HIS A 586 16.48 -6.76 -38.80
C HIS A 586 15.52 -5.58 -38.72
#